data_fa3860e1328197fcf56a84ee6dc86b8a
#
_entry.id   fa3860e1328197fcf56a84ee6dc86b8a
#
_cell.length_a   1.000
_cell.length_b   1.000
_cell.length_c   1.000
_cell.angle_alpha   90.00
_cell.angle_beta   90.00
_cell.angle_gamma   90.00
#
_symmetry.space_group_name_H-M   'P 1'
#
loop_
_entity.id
_entity.type
_entity.pdbx_description
1 polymer ?
#
loop_
_entity_poly.entity_id
_entity_poly.type
_entity_poly.pdbx_seq_one_letter_code
_entity_poly.pdbx_strand_id
1 'polypeptide(L)'
;MYKRQIGKEAREQILKAEKKLPDYLIACVGGGSNAMGLFYPFLNDKKVKIIGVEAAGRGAKTEETAATMTSGTPGILHGSYSYVLQDNDGQIKEAHSISAGLDYPGVGPEHSYLKDISRVKYFGITDKEALKSFQTCSKLEGIIPALEPSHALAYLIKAFKLSLIHI
;
A
#
# COMPACT_ATOMS: atom_id res chain seq x y z
N MET A 1 -0.33 -16.63 9.69
CA MET A 1 0.25 -17.61 8.75
C MET A 1 -0.49 -17.71 7.43
N TYR A 2 -1.81 -17.72 7.39
CA TYR A 2 -2.60 -17.78 6.15
C TYR A 2 -2.40 -16.57 5.19
N LYS A 3 -2.03 -15.41 5.69
CA LYS A 3 -1.80 -14.22 4.85
C LYS A 3 -0.58 -14.35 3.91
N ARG A 4 0.40 -15.18 4.25
CA ARG A 4 1.55 -15.48 3.39
C ARG A 4 1.20 -16.37 2.20
N GLN A 5 0.08 -17.05 2.24
CA GLN A 5 -0.42 -17.89 1.16
C GLN A 5 -0.60 -17.09 -0.12
N ILE A 6 -1.21 -15.89 -0.04
CA ILE A 6 -1.44 -15.01 -1.20
C ILE A 6 -0.15 -14.74 -1.97
N GLY A 7 0.91 -14.36 -1.29
CA GLY A 7 2.19 -14.08 -1.93
C GLY A 7 2.86 -15.32 -2.52
N LYS A 8 2.76 -16.46 -1.83
CA LYS A 8 3.28 -17.73 -2.33
C LYS A 8 2.60 -18.13 -3.63
N GLU A 9 1.27 -18.13 -3.63
CA GLU A 9 0.47 -18.46 -4.80
C GLU A 9 0.68 -17.47 -5.95
N ALA A 10 0.71 -16.17 -5.66
CA ALA A 10 1.01 -15.14 -6.67
C ALA A 10 2.38 -15.37 -7.33
N ARG A 11 3.41 -15.74 -6.53
CA ARG A 11 4.73 -16.05 -7.06
C ARG A 11 4.73 -17.29 -7.97
N GLU A 12 4.05 -18.34 -7.56
CA GLU A 12 3.93 -19.57 -8.35
C GLU A 12 3.16 -19.30 -9.65
N GLN A 13 2.07 -18.56 -9.56
CA GLN A 13 1.21 -18.23 -10.70
C GLN A 13 1.93 -17.37 -11.74
N ILE A 14 2.62 -16.28 -11.31
CA ILE A 14 3.34 -15.42 -12.26
C ILE A 14 4.49 -16.15 -12.94
N LEU A 15 5.23 -16.97 -12.21
CA LEU A 15 6.30 -17.80 -12.79
C LEU A 15 5.76 -18.83 -13.79
N LYS A 16 4.58 -19.39 -13.52
CA LYS A 16 3.93 -20.33 -14.45
C LYS A 16 3.46 -19.62 -15.72
N ALA A 17 2.86 -18.43 -15.59
CA ALA A 17 2.30 -17.67 -16.71
C ALA A 17 3.40 -16.99 -17.55
N GLU A 18 4.28 -16.24 -16.91
CA GLU A 18 5.23 -15.33 -17.58
C GLU A 18 6.66 -15.87 -17.64
N LYS A 19 6.96 -17.01 -17.00
CA LYS A 19 8.30 -17.62 -16.89
C LYS A 19 9.36 -16.70 -16.26
N LYS A 20 8.94 -15.59 -15.66
CA LYS A 20 9.80 -14.61 -14.97
C LYS A 20 9.08 -14.02 -13.76
N LEU A 21 9.85 -13.42 -12.86
CA LEU A 21 9.32 -12.63 -11.75
C LEU A 21 8.76 -11.29 -12.25
N PRO A 22 7.82 -10.68 -11.54
CA PRO A 22 7.29 -9.37 -11.89
C PRO A 22 8.36 -8.29 -11.69
N ASP A 23 8.28 -7.21 -12.47
CA ASP A 23 9.14 -6.05 -12.28
C ASP A 23 8.74 -5.24 -11.03
N TYR A 24 7.45 -5.22 -10.71
CA TYR A 24 6.87 -4.49 -9.58
C TYR A 24 5.86 -5.34 -8.81
N LEU A 25 5.85 -5.17 -7.50
CA LEU A 25 4.75 -5.56 -6.61
C LEU A 25 4.17 -4.28 -6.01
N ILE A 26 2.85 -4.13 -6.10
CA ILE A 26 2.15 -2.95 -5.58
C ILE A 26 0.99 -3.45 -4.72
N ALA A 27 0.88 -2.94 -3.50
CA ALA A 27 -0.23 -3.27 -2.61
C ALA A 27 -0.61 -2.07 -1.75
N CYS A 28 -1.90 -1.97 -1.40
CA CYS A 28 -2.37 -0.99 -0.42
C CYS A 28 -1.91 -1.37 0.99
N VAL A 29 -1.60 -0.36 1.79
CA VAL A 29 -1.07 -0.49 3.16
C VAL A 29 -1.88 0.37 4.12
N GLY A 30 -2.63 -0.27 5.01
CA GLY A 30 -3.14 0.29 6.25
C GLY A 30 -2.28 -0.26 7.39
N GLY A 31 -2.78 -1.19 8.21
CA GLY A 31 -1.93 -1.95 9.14
C GLY A 31 -0.88 -2.84 8.44
N GLY A 32 -1.08 -3.15 7.15
CA GLY A 32 -0.08 -3.72 6.25
C GLY A 32 -0.05 -5.23 6.14
N SER A 33 -0.95 -5.96 6.78
CA SER A 33 -0.93 -7.43 6.79
C SER A 33 -1.08 -8.07 5.39
N ASN A 34 -1.96 -7.53 4.55
CA ASN A 34 -2.15 -8.02 3.17
C ASN A 34 -0.91 -7.77 2.33
N ALA A 35 -0.36 -6.56 2.41
CA ALA A 35 0.85 -6.18 1.69
C ALA A 35 2.05 -7.03 2.11
N MET A 36 2.24 -7.26 3.42
CA MET A 36 3.30 -8.13 3.92
C MET A 36 3.10 -9.57 3.42
N GLY A 37 1.87 -10.05 3.37
CA GLY A 37 1.55 -11.37 2.82
C GLY A 37 1.99 -11.52 1.37
N LEU A 38 1.74 -10.49 0.54
CA LEU A 38 2.17 -10.45 -0.86
C LEU A 38 3.69 -10.29 -0.98
N PHE A 39 4.30 -9.37 -0.23
CA PHE A 39 5.71 -8.99 -0.39
C PHE A 39 6.68 -10.07 0.11
N TYR A 40 6.29 -10.81 1.16
CA TYR A 40 7.17 -11.71 1.89
C TYR A 40 7.98 -12.67 1.00
N PRO A 41 7.38 -13.42 0.05
CA PRO A 41 8.13 -14.37 -0.78
C PRO A 41 9.03 -13.71 -1.83
N PHE A 42 8.94 -12.37 -1.99
CA PHE A 42 9.75 -11.61 -2.95
C PHE A 42 10.80 -10.71 -2.30
N LEU A 43 10.90 -10.71 -0.96
CA LEU A 43 11.81 -9.80 -0.25
C LEU A 43 13.28 -9.99 -0.65
N ASN A 44 13.68 -11.21 -0.95
CA ASN A 44 15.02 -11.56 -1.37
C ASN A 44 15.30 -11.31 -2.86
N ASP A 45 14.27 -11.10 -3.67
CA ASP A 45 14.38 -10.86 -5.11
C ASP A 45 14.67 -9.38 -5.37
N LYS A 46 15.90 -8.95 -5.25
CA LYS A 46 16.31 -7.53 -5.29
C LYS A 46 15.94 -6.81 -6.60
N LYS A 47 15.74 -7.54 -7.69
CA LYS A 47 15.28 -6.98 -8.97
C LYS A 47 13.80 -6.61 -8.96
N VAL A 48 12.99 -7.25 -8.12
CA VAL A 48 11.58 -6.94 -7.96
C VAL A 48 11.45 -5.69 -7.10
N LYS A 49 10.89 -4.63 -7.66
CA LYS A 49 10.60 -3.38 -6.95
C LYS A 49 9.30 -3.54 -6.17
N ILE A 50 9.32 -3.18 -4.89
CA ILE A 50 8.15 -3.36 -4.01
C ILE A 50 7.66 -1.99 -3.55
N ILE A 51 6.35 -1.79 -3.68
CA ILE A 51 5.68 -0.51 -3.43
C ILE A 51 4.48 -0.73 -2.54
N GLY A 52 4.47 -0.06 -1.39
CA GLY A 52 3.32 0.09 -0.52
C GLY A 52 2.58 1.40 -0.83
N VAL A 53 1.26 1.34 -0.94
CA VAL A 53 0.43 2.50 -1.23
C VAL A 53 -0.50 2.76 -0.06
N GLU A 54 -0.38 3.94 0.53
CA GLU A 54 -1.16 4.38 1.69
C GLU A 54 -2.29 5.31 1.30
N ALA A 55 -3.29 5.41 2.16
CA ALA A 55 -4.36 6.38 2.03
C ALA A 55 -3.91 7.75 2.57
N ALA A 56 -3.69 8.69 1.67
CA ALA A 56 -3.34 10.06 2.05
C ALA A 56 -4.57 10.94 2.34
N GLY A 57 -5.77 10.36 2.38
CA GLY A 57 -6.99 11.09 2.71
C GLY A 57 -7.18 12.32 1.82
N ARG A 58 -7.24 13.50 2.42
CA ARG A 58 -7.32 14.78 1.70
C ARG A 58 -5.95 15.32 1.30
N GLY A 59 -4.87 14.65 1.70
CA GLY A 59 -3.49 14.99 1.34
C GLY A 59 -2.51 14.59 2.44
N ALA A 60 -1.37 14.01 2.07
CA ALA A 60 -0.36 13.53 3.03
C ALA A 60 0.22 14.61 3.96
N LYS A 61 0.06 15.90 3.60
CA LYS A 61 0.50 17.03 4.41
C LYS A 61 -0.64 17.70 5.21
N THR A 62 -1.84 17.13 5.16
CA THR A 62 -3.00 17.62 5.91
C THR A 62 -3.15 16.83 7.20
N GLU A 63 -3.96 17.33 8.14
CA GLU A 63 -4.33 16.56 9.34
C GLU A 63 -5.26 15.38 9.01
N GLU A 64 -5.90 15.37 7.84
CA GLU A 64 -6.84 14.36 7.39
C GLU A 64 -6.13 13.36 6.46
N THR A 65 -5.29 12.51 7.05
CA THR A 65 -4.50 11.48 6.35
C THR A 65 -4.38 10.20 7.19
N ALA A 66 -4.24 9.05 6.53
CA ALA A 66 -3.86 7.78 7.13
C ALA A 66 -2.49 7.26 6.61
N ALA A 67 -1.71 8.14 5.96
CA ALA A 67 -0.44 7.78 5.34
C ALA A 67 0.70 7.73 6.38
N THR A 68 0.69 6.71 7.22
CA THR A 68 1.60 6.54 8.36
C THR A 68 3.07 6.47 7.95
N MET A 69 3.40 5.75 6.87
CA MET A 69 4.78 5.60 6.42
C MET A 69 5.34 6.86 5.78
N THR A 70 4.47 7.68 5.16
CA THR A 70 4.85 8.91 4.47
C THR A 70 4.84 10.13 5.39
N SER A 71 3.98 10.16 6.39
CA SER A 71 3.74 11.35 7.23
C SER A 71 3.96 11.12 8.73
N GLY A 72 4.02 9.86 9.16
CA GLY A 72 4.21 9.52 10.57
C GLY A 72 5.67 9.51 11.01
N THR A 73 5.86 9.38 12.30
CA THR A 73 7.16 9.28 12.98
C THR A 73 7.24 7.99 13.80
N PRO A 74 8.46 7.52 14.16
CA PRO A 74 8.60 6.36 15.04
C PRO A 74 7.94 6.58 16.40
N GLY A 75 7.14 5.62 16.85
CA GLY A 75 6.41 5.68 18.10
C GLY A 75 5.88 4.32 18.53
N ILE A 76 5.10 4.28 19.61
CA ILE A 76 4.52 3.03 20.14
C ILE A 76 3.00 3.10 20.01
N LEU A 77 2.43 2.11 19.35
CA LEU A 77 1.00 1.92 19.25
C LEU A 77 0.65 0.45 19.49
N HIS A 78 -0.32 0.18 20.37
CA HIS A 78 -0.72 -1.18 20.75
C HIS A 78 0.46 -2.10 21.15
N GLY A 79 1.45 -1.53 21.87
CA GLY A 79 2.63 -2.26 22.32
C GLY A 79 3.68 -2.58 21.25
N SER A 80 3.51 -2.09 20.03
CA SER A 80 4.48 -2.25 18.94
C SER A 80 5.20 -0.95 18.65
N TYR A 81 6.53 -1.00 18.49
CA TYR A 81 7.32 0.12 18.00
C TYR A 81 7.33 0.11 16.48
N SER A 82 6.80 1.17 15.89
CA SER A 82 6.63 1.31 14.44
C SER A 82 6.46 2.78 14.05
N TYR A 83 6.26 3.08 12.77
CA TYR A 83 5.78 4.41 12.37
C TYR A 83 4.32 4.58 12.78
N VAL A 84 3.99 5.75 13.34
CA VAL A 84 2.64 6.12 13.77
C VAL A 84 2.34 7.57 13.43
N LEU A 85 1.08 7.89 13.20
CA LEU A 85 0.61 9.27 13.10
C LEU A 85 0.46 9.81 14.52
N GLN A 86 1.35 10.70 14.93
CA GLN A 86 1.35 11.31 16.26
C GLN A 86 1.75 12.77 16.19
N ASP A 87 1.42 13.52 17.23
CA ASP A 87 1.87 14.89 17.42
C ASP A 87 3.26 14.96 18.09
N ASN A 88 3.71 16.17 18.40
CA ASN A 88 5.01 16.39 19.03
C ASN A 88 5.10 15.88 20.48
N ASP A 89 3.97 15.67 21.13
CA ASP A 89 3.86 15.14 22.49
C ASP A 89 3.68 13.61 22.51
N GLY A 90 3.69 12.98 21.31
CA GLY A 90 3.54 11.53 21.15
C GLY A 90 2.10 11.04 21.24
N GLN A 91 1.11 11.95 21.19
CA GLN A 91 -0.29 11.58 21.16
C GLN A 91 -0.70 11.13 19.76
N ILE A 92 -1.37 9.99 19.67
CA ILE A 92 -1.83 9.43 18.40
C ILE A 92 -2.88 10.34 17.79
N LYS A 93 -2.65 10.75 16.54
CA LYS A 93 -3.61 11.53 15.74
C LYS A 93 -4.70 10.64 15.18
N GLU A 94 -5.87 11.21 15.00
CA GLU A 94 -6.94 10.55 14.25
C GLU A 94 -6.53 10.38 12.80
N ALA A 95 -6.69 9.17 12.28
CA ALA A 95 -6.47 8.90 10.87
C ALA A 95 -7.70 9.29 10.05
N HIS A 96 -7.53 9.54 8.76
CA HIS A 96 -8.63 9.76 7.84
C HIS A 96 -8.38 9.07 6.49
N SER A 97 -9.33 8.26 6.08
CA SER A 97 -9.42 7.66 4.75
C SER A 97 -10.87 7.37 4.39
N ILE A 98 -11.21 7.55 3.11
CA ILE A 98 -12.49 7.06 2.55
C ILE A 98 -12.58 5.52 2.60
N SER A 99 -11.45 4.85 2.70
CA SER A 99 -11.34 3.40 2.76
C SER A 99 -11.21 2.96 4.22
N ALA A 100 -12.24 2.29 4.75
CA ALA A 100 -12.28 1.83 6.13
C ALA A 100 -11.10 0.89 6.48
N GLY A 101 -10.66 0.06 5.54
CA GLY A 101 -9.54 -0.86 5.74
C GLY A 101 -8.16 -0.20 5.75
N LEU A 102 -8.07 1.08 5.35
CA LEU A 102 -6.83 1.86 5.38
C LEU A 102 -6.87 3.00 6.41
N ASP A 103 -7.99 3.16 7.10
CA ASP A 103 -8.19 4.20 8.13
C ASP A 103 -7.60 3.75 9.48
N TYR A 104 -6.27 3.86 9.59
CA TYR A 104 -5.52 3.41 10.76
C TYR A 104 -4.24 4.25 10.96
N PRO A 105 -3.97 4.76 12.17
CA PRO A 105 -2.86 5.68 12.43
C PRO A 105 -1.51 5.01 12.64
N GLY A 106 -1.38 3.74 12.35
CA GLY A 106 -0.15 2.96 12.55
C GLY A 106 0.08 1.95 11.44
N VAL A 107 1.21 1.27 11.51
CA VAL A 107 1.60 0.22 10.56
C VAL A 107 2.34 -0.90 11.28
N GLY A 108 2.38 -2.09 10.70
CA GLY A 108 3.15 -3.19 11.25
C GLY A 108 4.66 -2.91 11.30
N PRO A 109 5.38 -3.36 12.35
CA PRO A 109 6.82 -3.11 12.52
C PRO A 109 7.67 -3.68 11.39
N GLU A 110 7.25 -4.75 10.74
CA GLU A 110 7.94 -5.29 9.56
C GLU A 110 7.96 -4.28 8.40
N HIS A 111 6.88 -3.53 8.17
CA HIS A 111 6.85 -2.45 7.18
C HIS A 111 7.79 -1.31 7.54
N SER A 112 7.83 -0.93 8.82
CA SER A 112 8.75 0.09 9.33
C SER A 112 10.20 -0.28 9.03
N TYR A 113 10.58 -1.49 9.37
CA TYR A 113 11.91 -2.03 9.06
C TYR A 113 12.21 -2.03 7.55
N LEU A 114 11.27 -2.49 6.72
CA LEU A 114 11.45 -2.53 5.27
C LEU A 114 11.58 -1.14 4.62
N LYS A 115 10.95 -0.12 5.22
CA LYS A 115 11.15 1.28 4.84
C LYS A 115 12.57 1.74 5.18
N ASP A 116 13.01 1.50 6.42
CA ASP A 116 14.28 1.98 6.94
C ASP A 116 15.47 1.40 6.13
N ILE A 117 15.40 0.12 5.77
CA ILE A 117 16.38 -0.51 4.88
C ILE A 117 16.15 -0.24 3.39
N SER A 118 15.18 0.61 3.04
CA SER A 118 14.82 0.99 1.66
C SER A 118 14.45 -0.19 0.76
N ARG A 119 13.98 -1.31 1.33
CA ARG A 119 13.55 -2.48 0.55
C ARG A 119 12.17 -2.27 -0.08
N VAL A 120 11.30 -1.53 0.60
CA VAL A 120 9.96 -1.15 0.13
C VAL A 120 9.86 0.37 0.09
N LYS A 121 9.31 0.90 -0.98
CA LYS A 121 8.97 2.33 -1.09
C LYS A 121 7.50 2.53 -0.80
N TYR A 122 7.16 3.62 -0.10
CA TYR A 122 5.78 3.95 0.28
C TYR A 122 5.35 5.27 -0.34
N PHE A 123 4.11 5.31 -0.81
CA PHE A 123 3.51 6.49 -1.45
C PHE A 123 2.07 6.67 -0.99
N GLY A 124 1.69 7.93 -0.77
CA GLY A 124 0.31 8.29 -0.44
C GLY A 124 -0.53 8.57 -1.69
N ILE A 125 -1.75 8.08 -1.70
CA ILE A 125 -2.79 8.35 -2.69
C ILE A 125 -3.98 8.97 -1.99
N THR A 126 -4.50 10.06 -2.54
CA THR A 126 -5.65 10.77 -1.98
C THR A 126 -6.97 10.05 -2.26
N ASP A 127 -7.99 10.33 -1.45
CA ASP A 127 -9.36 9.82 -1.63
C ASP A 127 -9.89 10.08 -3.04
N LYS A 128 -9.63 11.29 -3.57
CA LYS A 128 -10.05 11.67 -4.92
C LYS A 128 -9.38 10.82 -6.01
N GLU A 129 -8.08 10.55 -5.87
CA GLU A 129 -7.33 9.70 -6.80
C GLU A 129 -7.83 8.25 -6.73
N ALA A 130 -8.08 7.74 -5.53
CA ALA A 130 -8.62 6.40 -5.30
C ALA A 130 -10.01 6.22 -5.92
N LEU A 131 -10.93 7.17 -5.71
CA LEU A 131 -12.27 7.15 -6.32
C LEU A 131 -12.20 7.20 -7.85
N LYS A 132 -11.32 8.03 -8.41
CA LYS A 132 -11.13 8.06 -9.87
C LYS A 132 -10.65 6.73 -10.40
N SER A 133 -9.72 6.10 -9.73
CA SER A 133 -9.19 4.78 -10.08
C SER A 133 -10.26 3.69 -9.97
N PHE A 134 -11.05 3.70 -8.89
CA PHE A 134 -12.22 2.84 -8.71
C PHE A 134 -13.15 2.91 -9.92
N GLN A 135 -13.56 4.13 -10.32
CA GLN A 135 -14.44 4.33 -11.47
C GLN A 135 -13.80 3.88 -12.78
N THR A 136 -12.50 4.13 -12.96
CA THR A 136 -11.77 3.73 -14.16
C THR A 136 -11.73 2.22 -14.29
N CYS A 137 -11.37 1.50 -13.23
CA CYS A 137 -11.36 0.04 -13.19
C CYS A 137 -12.76 -0.54 -13.50
N SER A 138 -13.79 0.02 -12.85
CA SER A 138 -15.18 -0.44 -13.07
C SER A 138 -15.65 -0.28 -14.53
N LYS A 139 -15.25 0.83 -15.18
CA LYS A 139 -15.64 1.11 -16.57
C LYS A 139 -14.86 0.28 -17.60
N LEU A 140 -13.58 0.06 -17.37
CA LEU A 140 -12.72 -0.58 -18.36
C LEU A 140 -12.66 -2.10 -18.22
N GLU A 141 -12.65 -2.58 -16.98
CA GLU A 141 -12.47 -4.01 -16.69
C GLU A 141 -13.79 -4.70 -16.29
N GLY A 142 -14.87 -3.93 -16.07
CA GLY A 142 -16.13 -4.49 -15.57
C GLY A 142 -16.03 -5.02 -14.12
N ILE A 143 -14.97 -4.67 -13.39
CA ILE A 143 -14.71 -5.10 -12.02
C ILE A 143 -14.99 -3.93 -11.08
N ILE A 144 -15.78 -4.15 -10.04
CA ILE A 144 -15.99 -3.19 -8.96
C ILE A 144 -14.97 -3.50 -7.85
N PRO A 145 -13.83 -2.81 -7.79
CA PRO A 145 -12.83 -3.07 -6.76
C PRO A 145 -13.28 -2.50 -5.41
N ALA A 146 -12.71 -3.00 -4.31
CA ALA A 146 -12.81 -2.30 -3.03
C ALA A 146 -12.02 -0.98 -3.07
N LEU A 147 -12.28 -0.07 -2.13
CA LEU A 147 -11.58 1.22 -2.07
C LEU A 147 -10.09 1.03 -1.69
N GLU A 148 -9.79 0.01 -0.91
CA GLU A 148 -8.42 -0.35 -0.52
C GLU A 148 -7.52 -0.60 -1.74
N PRO A 149 -7.79 -1.60 -2.60
CA PRO A 149 -6.97 -1.82 -3.79
C PRO A 149 -7.07 -0.68 -4.81
N SER A 150 -8.13 0.14 -4.78
CA SER A 150 -8.24 1.32 -5.64
C SER A 150 -7.13 2.34 -5.40
N HIS A 151 -6.58 2.43 -4.18
CA HIS A 151 -5.39 3.24 -3.89
C HIS A 151 -4.16 2.69 -4.64
N ALA A 152 -3.96 1.37 -4.61
CA ALA A 152 -2.85 0.74 -5.33
C ALA A 152 -2.97 0.91 -6.85
N LEU A 153 -4.18 0.76 -7.41
CA LEU A 153 -4.48 1.00 -8.82
C LEU A 153 -4.25 2.47 -9.22
N ALA A 154 -4.63 3.43 -8.35
CA ALA A 154 -4.40 4.85 -8.59
C ALA A 154 -2.91 5.17 -8.68
N TYR A 155 -2.10 4.57 -7.80
CA TYR A 155 -0.64 4.71 -7.89
C TYR A 155 -0.10 4.13 -9.20
N LEU A 156 -0.57 2.95 -9.61
CA LEU A 156 -0.17 2.30 -10.86
C LEU A 156 -0.43 3.22 -12.05
N ILE A 157 -1.65 3.76 -12.17
CA ILE A 157 -2.04 4.67 -13.25
C ILE A 157 -1.16 5.94 -13.25
N LYS A 158 -0.91 6.50 -12.07
CA LYS A 158 -0.13 7.73 -11.91
C LYS A 158 1.35 7.54 -12.25
N ALA A 159 1.96 6.46 -11.77
CA ALA A 159 3.40 6.23 -11.87
C ALA A 159 3.84 5.76 -13.25
N PHE A 160 3.01 4.97 -13.92
CA PHE A 160 3.41 4.32 -15.17
C PHE A 160 2.80 4.96 -16.41
N LYS A 161 2.01 6.04 -16.26
CA LYS A 161 1.31 6.70 -17.38
C LYS A 161 0.71 5.65 -18.32
N LEU A 162 0.01 4.67 -17.75
CA LEU A 162 -0.58 3.60 -18.51
C LEU A 162 -1.39 4.19 -19.65
N SER A 163 -0.87 4.03 -20.84
CA SER A 163 -1.62 4.28 -22.07
C SER A 163 -2.68 3.19 -22.12
N LEU A 164 -3.89 3.52 -21.73
CA LEU A 164 -5.06 2.66 -21.85
C LEU A 164 -5.45 2.38 -23.32
N ILE A 165 -4.53 2.65 -24.25
CA ILE A 165 -4.73 2.52 -25.71
C ILE A 165 -4.39 1.11 -26.19
N HIS A 166 -3.88 0.22 -25.35
CA HIS A 166 -3.44 -1.12 -25.75
C HIS A 166 -4.10 -2.22 -24.93
N ILE A 167 -5.41 -2.12 -24.73
CA ILE A 167 -6.24 -3.27 -24.37
C ILE A 167 -7.12 -3.60 -25.56
#